data_6d4d6bdff4970b980dfe95693ea0fdd7
#
_entry.id   6d4d6bdff4970b980dfe95693ea0fdd7
#
_cell.length_a   1.000
_cell.length_b   1.000
_cell.length_c   1.000
_cell.angle_alpha   90.00
_cell.angle_beta   90.00
_cell.angle_gamma   90.00
#
_symmetry.space_group_name_H-M   'P 1'
#
loop_
_entity.id
_entity.type
_entity.pdbx_description
1 polymer ?
#
loop_
_entity_poly.entity_id
_entity_poly.type
_entity_poly.pdbx_seq_one_letter_code
_entity_poly.pdbx_strand_id
1 'polypeptide(L)'
;DMHHTANVLFNIMRGGIFVDNYGIDKSDFSNFVKTRNIKTFKKHASLINKVSNENSLEDITTIGLKTGDQNLIRLCYEYLPITFGRRHGDPSRPWNQFHIKVNDHNEKYIYHHEGNWRDIFQNWEGLSISFPYALPSIISKFLNACTQDGYNPYRINKEGIDWEVVDVDDTWSHIGYWNDHQIIYLLKLLEMQWDIKPDFILDNLNNSIFSSSNVPYKIKTDKEIIKNPKETIFFDHDLHNLILQKIETFGTDARLVIKDEEVFHVTMIEKLLVIELTKIS
;
A
#
# COMPACT_ATOMS: atom_id res chain seq x y z
N ASP A 1 16.19 8.67 -11.18
CA ASP A 1 16.09 9.72 -12.05
C ASP A 1 15.96 11.06 -11.34
N MET A 2 16.61 12.10 -11.88
CA MET A 2 16.83 13.39 -11.18
C MET A 2 15.53 14.04 -10.67
N HIS A 3 14.44 13.92 -11.41
CA HIS A 3 13.17 14.52 -11.01
C HIS A 3 12.61 13.88 -9.72
N HIS A 4 12.68 12.57 -9.60
CA HIS A 4 12.22 11.85 -8.42
C HIS A 4 13.14 12.06 -7.23
N THR A 5 14.45 12.11 -7.46
CA THR A 5 15.43 12.49 -6.43
C THR A 5 15.15 13.89 -5.90
N ALA A 6 14.84 14.85 -6.78
CA ALA A 6 14.46 16.20 -6.36
C ALA A 6 13.18 16.22 -5.50
N ASN A 7 12.17 15.40 -5.83
CA ASN A 7 10.97 15.26 -5.01
C ASN A 7 11.26 14.69 -3.62
N VAL A 8 12.13 13.69 -3.52
CA VAL A 8 12.56 13.12 -2.23
C VAL A 8 13.30 14.18 -1.40
N LEU A 9 14.27 14.86 -1.99
CA LEU A 9 15.02 15.94 -1.33
C LEU A 9 14.10 17.04 -0.84
N PHE A 10 13.11 17.44 -1.62
CA PHE A 10 12.14 18.45 -1.25
C PHE A 10 11.29 18.03 -0.04
N ASN A 11 10.87 16.77 0.02
CA ASN A 11 10.17 16.23 1.20
C ASN A 11 11.08 16.21 2.43
N ILE A 12 12.36 15.87 2.29
CA ILE A 12 13.35 15.90 3.38
C ILE A 12 13.51 17.33 3.93
N MET A 13 13.63 18.32 3.05
CA MET A 13 13.80 19.73 3.45
C MET A 13 12.57 20.31 4.18
N ARG A 14 11.39 19.73 4.02
CA ARG A 14 10.14 20.21 4.63
C ARG A 14 9.87 19.66 6.03
N GLY A 15 10.75 18.99 6.66
CA GLY A 15 10.58 18.49 8.02
C GLY A 15 10.93 17.01 8.19
N GLY A 16 11.45 16.43 7.13
CA GLY A 16 11.94 15.06 7.14
C GLY A 16 10.87 14.03 6.78
N ILE A 17 11.32 13.04 6.03
CA ILE A 17 10.52 11.86 5.69
C ILE A 17 10.45 10.93 6.90
N PHE A 18 11.54 10.88 7.68
CA PHE A 18 11.70 9.98 8.83
C PHE A 18 11.64 10.79 10.13
N VAL A 19 10.47 10.80 10.74
CA VAL A 19 10.16 11.65 11.91
C VAL A 19 11.01 11.30 13.12
N ASP A 20 11.19 10.01 13.40
CA ASP A 20 11.90 9.52 14.59
C ASP A 20 13.27 8.93 14.25
N ASN A 21 13.98 9.55 13.33
CA ASN A 21 15.36 9.19 13.00
C ASN A 21 15.54 7.69 12.69
N TYR A 22 14.60 7.14 11.87
CA TYR A 22 14.48 5.73 11.47
C TYR A 22 14.02 4.75 12.58
N GLY A 23 13.73 5.24 13.77
CA GLY A 23 13.12 4.46 14.84
C GLY A 23 11.63 4.22 14.61
N ILE A 24 11.06 3.32 15.39
CA ILE A 24 9.64 2.99 15.34
C ILE A 24 8.92 3.63 16.53
N ASP A 25 7.95 4.51 16.28
CA ASP A 25 7.04 4.92 17.35
C ASP A 25 6.11 3.75 17.69
N LYS A 26 6.22 3.26 18.92
CA LYS A 26 5.43 2.15 19.44
C LYS A 26 3.93 2.39 19.30
N SER A 27 3.48 3.59 19.61
CA SER A 27 2.07 3.93 19.58
C SER A 27 1.57 3.98 18.15
N ASP A 28 2.37 4.43 17.22
CA ASP A 28 2.07 4.47 15.80
C ASP A 28 1.96 3.06 15.21
N PHE A 29 2.93 2.18 15.47
CA PHE A 29 2.88 0.79 15.02
C PHE A 29 1.66 0.05 15.61
N SER A 30 1.41 0.23 16.89
CA SER A 30 0.25 -0.36 17.58
C SER A 30 -1.07 0.10 16.95
N ASN A 31 -1.21 1.40 16.70
CA ASN A 31 -2.38 1.96 16.04
C ASN A 31 -2.50 1.49 14.60
N PHE A 32 -1.40 1.40 13.87
CA PHE A 32 -1.38 0.87 12.51
C PHE A 32 -1.97 -0.55 12.46
N VAL A 33 -1.46 -1.47 13.28
CA VAL A 33 -1.98 -2.85 13.32
C VAL A 33 -3.45 -2.89 13.71
N LYS A 34 -3.85 -2.09 14.72
CA LYS A 34 -5.25 -2.02 15.19
C LYS A 34 -6.18 -1.50 14.10
N THR A 35 -5.80 -0.45 13.40
CA THR A 35 -6.61 0.15 12.32
C THR A 35 -6.73 -0.80 11.13
N ARG A 36 -5.65 -1.50 10.81
CA ARG A 36 -5.62 -2.45 9.69
C ARG A 36 -6.43 -3.70 9.99
N ASN A 37 -6.16 -4.36 11.11
CA ASN A 37 -6.79 -5.64 11.44
C ASN A 37 -7.03 -5.79 12.95
N ILE A 38 -8.27 -5.55 13.37
CA ILE A 38 -8.66 -5.55 14.78
C ILE A 38 -8.45 -6.94 15.42
N LYS A 39 -8.73 -8.02 14.68
CA LYS A 39 -8.60 -9.40 15.17
C LYS A 39 -7.12 -9.74 15.41
N THR A 40 -6.26 -9.44 14.45
CA THR A 40 -4.80 -9.63 14.56
C THR A 40 -4.22 -8.80 15.70
N PHE A 41 -4.66 -7.55 15.84
CA PHE A 41 -4.24 -6.70 16.97
C PHE A 41 -4.61 -7.33 18.32
N LYS A 42 -5.85 -7.76 18.50
CA LYS A 42 -6.31 -8.40 19.76
C LYS A 42 -5.52 -9.68 20.06
N LYS A 43 -5.27 -10.51 19.06
CA LYS A 43 -4.51 -11.77 19.19
C LYS A 43 -3.05 -11.54 19.62
N HIS A 44 -2.42 -10.50 19.12
CA HIS A 44 -1.00 -10.23 19.33
C HIS A 44 -0.70 -8.98 20.18
N ALA A 45 -1.69 -8.44 20.90
CA ALA A 45 -1.56 -7.20 21.67
C ALA A 45 -0.38 -7.19 22.64
N SER A 46 -0.12 -8.31 23.34
CA SER A 46 1.00 -8.43 24.27
C SER A 46 2.37 -8.33 23.60
N LEU A 47 2.48 -8.81 22.37
CA LEU A 47 3.70 -8.76 21.57
C LEU A 47 3.91 -7.36 20.98
N ILE A 48 2.86 -6.80 20.38
CA ILE A 48 2.85 -5.46 19.79
C ILE A 48 3.22 -4.41 20.85
N ASN A 49 2.70 -4.58 22.07
CA ASN A 49 3.01 -3.69 23.19
C ASN A 49 4.43 -3.80 23.74
N LYS A 50 5.22 -4.81 23.32
CA LYS A 50 6.65 -4.94 23.67
C LYS A 50 7.57 -4.24 22.68
N VAL A 51 7.06 -3.83 21.52
CA VAL A 51 7.82 -3.01 20.58
C VAL A 51 8.23 -1.70 21.27
N SER A 52 9.46 -1.29 21.10
CA SER A 52 10.02 -0.06 21.66
C SER A 52 10.51 0.87 20.55
N ASN A 53 10.76 2.12 20.90
CA ASN A 53 11.28 3.10 19.94
C ASN A 53 12.71 2.80 19.47
N GLU A 54 13.38 1.82 20.08
CA GLU A 54 14.70 1.35 19.67
C GLU A 54 14.65 0.30 18.54
N ASN A 55 13.48 -0.25 18.26
CA ASN A 55 13.33 -1.24 17.20
C ASN A 55 13.44 -0.60 15.82
N SER A 56 14.07 -1.32 14.91
CA SER A 56 14.12 -1.02 13.48
C SER A 56 12.97 -1.70 12.72
N LEU A 57 12.82 -1.39 11.43
CA LEU A 57 11.89 -2.12 10.54
C LEU A 57 12.23 -3.61 10.44
N GLU A 58 13.52 -3.97 10.46
CA GLU A 58 13.95 -5.38 10.45
C GLU A 58 13.56 -6.10 11.75
N ASP A 59 13.63 -5.42 12.89
CA ASP A 59 13.17 -6.00 14.17
C ASP A 59 11.67 -6.27 14.14
N ILE A 60 10.88 -5.32 13.63
CA ILE A 60 9.42 -5.49 13.48
C ILE A 60 9.10 -6.69 12.60
N THR A 61 9.74 -6.83 11.45
CA THR A 61 9.53 -7.98 10.57
C THR A 61 9.97 -9.29 11.22
N THR A 62 11.09 -9.29 11.93
CA THR A 62 11.56 -10.45 12.69
C THR A 62 10.58 -10.86 13.80
N ILE A 63 9.98 -9.88 14.48
CA ILE A 63 8.94 -10.11 15.48
C ILE A 63 7.71 -10.76 14.83
N GLY A 64 7.27 -10.26 13.69
CA GLY A 64 6.17 -10.83 12.92
C GLY A 64 6.44 -12.27 12.51
N LEU A 65 7.58 -12.54 11.90
CA LEU A 65 7.98 -13.86 11.41
C LEU A 65 8.00 -14.92 12.53
N LYS A 66 8.45 -14.57 13.73
CA LYS A 66 8.46 -15.49 14.90
C LYS A 66 7.08 -15.94 15.34
N THR A 67 6.01 -15.23 14.95
CA THR A 67 4.65 -15.62 15.33
C THR A 67 4.06 -16.71 14.44
N GLY A 68 4.53 -16.81 13.20
CA GLY A 68 3.92 -17.67 12.17
C GLY A 68 2.52 -17.21 11.71
N ASP A 69 2.04 -16.06 12.21
CA ASP A 69 0.73 -15.52 11.82
C ASP A 69 0.85 -14.67 10.55
N GLN A 70 0.29 -15.15 9.46
CA GLN A 70 0.36 -14.53 8.15
C GLN A 70 -0.16 -13.09 8.13
N ASN A 71 -1.22 -12.79 8.88
CA ASN A 71 -1.76 -11.44 8.99
C ASN A 71 -0.77 -10.49 9.68
N LEU A 72 -0.17 -10.92 10.79
CA LEU A 72 0.81 -10.07 11.48
C LEU A 72 2.09 -9.91 10.65
N ILE A 73 2.58 -10.99 10.03
CA ILE A 73 3.77 -10.93 9.15
C ILE A 73 3.54 -9.93 8.02
N ARG A 74 2.40 -10.02 7.33
CA ARG A 74 2.03 -9.07 6.27
C ARG A 74 2.00 -7.63 6.77
N LEU A 75 1.37 -7.38 7.91
CA LEU A 75 1.29 -6.04 8.49
C LEU A 75 2.67 -5.50 8.89
N CYS A 76 3.54 -6.35 9.43
CA CYS A 76 4.93 -5.95 9.74
C CYS A 76 5.70 -5.55 8.46
N TYR A 77 5.54 -6.30 7.38
CA TYR A 77 6.14 -5.92 6.09
C TYR A 77 5.51 -4.67 5.48
N GLU A 78 4.20 -4.45 5.62
CA GLU A 78 3.55 -3.25 5.07
C GLU A 78 3.78 -1.98 5.90
N TYR A 79 4.23 -2.09 7.14
CA TYR A 79 4.46 -0.93 7.98
C TYR A 79 5.58 -0.06 7.42
N LEU A 80 5.28 1.21 7.18
CA LEU A 80 6.21 2.18 6.59
C LEU A 80 6.11 3.51 7.37
N PRO A 81 7.02 3.75 8.34
CA PRO A 81 6.98 4.91 9.22
C PRO A 81 7.58 6.16 8.56
N ILE A 82 6.93 6.65 7.52
CA ILE A 82 7.34 7.85 6.79
C ILE A 82 6.23 8.88 6.72
N THR A 83 6.62 10.13 6.55
CA THR A 83 5.72 11.23 6.19
C THR A 83 6.05 11.66 4.77
N PHE A 84 5.19 11.32 3.83
CA PHE A 84 5.45 11.52 2.42
C PHE A 84 4.16 11.69 1.63
N GLY A 85 4.04 12.77 0.87
CA GLY A 85 2.91 13.02 -0.03
C GLY A 85 3.34 13.18 -1.47
N ARG A 86 2.60 12.56 -2.40
CA ARG A 86 2.86 12.64 -3.84
C ARG A 86 2.75 14.06 -4.39
N ARG A 87 1.88 14.87 -3.83
CA ARG A 87 1.57 16.22 -4.37
C ARG A 87 2.76 17.18 -4.39
N HIS A 88 3.85 16.87 -3.71
CA HIS A 88 5.08 17.63 -3.80
C HIS A 88 5.69 17.47 -5.19
N GLY A 89 5.58 18.48 -6.03
CA GLY A 89 6.24 18.58 -7.31
C GLY A 89 5.38 18.45 -8.56
N ASP A 90 4.04 18.24 -8.43
CA ASP A 90 3.14 18.32 -9.58
C ASP A 90 1.88 19.14 -9.29
N PRO A 91 1.98 20.46 -9.20
CA PRO A 91 0.83 21.35 -9.01
C PRO A 91 -0.07 21.44 -10.26
N SER A 92 0.35 20.85 -11.39
CA SER A 92 -0.39 20.90 -12.65
C SER A 92 -1.56 19.91 -12.72
N ARG A 93 -1.68 19.01 -11.73
CA ARG A 93 -2.74 17.99 -11.67
C ARG A 93 -3.74 18.33 -10.56
N PRO A 94 -4.79 19.15 -10.82
CA PRO A 94 -5.72 19.60 -9.80
C PRO A 94 -6.55 18.48 -9.16
N TRP A 95 -6.70 17.35 -9.84
CA TRP A 95 -7.38 16.14 -9.33
C TRP A 95 -6.57 15.33 -8.32
N ASN A 96 -5.27 15.57 -8.17
CA ASN A 96 -4.44 14.96 -7.14
C ASN A 96 -4.63 15.69 -5.81
N GLN A 97 -5.75 15.51 -5.15
CA GLN A 97 -6.09 16.15 -3.87
C GLN A 97 -5.57 15.34 -2.68
N PHE A 98 -4.27 15.06 -2.64
CA PHE A 98 -3.66 14.38 -1.51
C PHE A 98 -3.20 15.36 -0.46
N HIS A 99 -3.54 15.09 0.79
CA HIS A 99 -3.13 15.88 1.92
C HIS A 99 -1.74 15.47 2.41
N ILE A 100 -0.91 16.48 2.68
CA ILE A 100 0.37 16.26 3.34
C ILE A 100 0.20 16.70 4.77
N LYS A 101 0.04 15.71 5.64
CA LYS A 101 -0.07 15.93 7.07
C LYS A 101 1.30 15.66 7.68
N VAL A 102 1.92 16.69 8.21
CA VAL A 102 3.21 16.60 8.89
C VAL A 102 3.01 16.56 10.40
N ASN A 103 1.98 17.29 10.89
CA ASN A 103 1.69 17.41 12.30
C ASN A 103 0.23 17.03 12.57
N ASP A 104 -0.04 16.54 13.79
CA ASP A 104 -1.38 16.41 14.33
C ASP A 104 -1.92 17.75 14.86
N HIS A 105 -3.10 17.74 15.46
CA HIS A 105 -3.74 18.93 16.05
C HIS A 105 -2.98 19.54 17.25
N ASN A 106 -2.01 18.79 17.81
CA ASN A 106 -1.15 19.22 18.92
C ASN A 106 0.26 19.61 18.43
N GLU A 107 0.43 19.85 17.13
CA GLU A 107 1.71 20.19 16.50
C GLU A 107 2.78 19.08 16.60
N LYS A 108 2.40 17.86 16.98
CA LYS A 108 3.30 16.71 17.01
C LYS A 108 3.45 16.13 15.62
N TYR A 109 4.67 15.82 15.21
CA TYR A 109 4.97 15.11 13.97
C TYR A 109 4.26 13.76 13.92
N ILE A 110 3.72 13.43 12.75
CA ILE A 110 3.01 12.17 12.51
C ILE A 110 3.54 11.46 11.27
N TYR A 111 3.47 10.14 11.29
CA TYR A 111 3.66 9.35 10.08
C TYR A 111 2.39 9.39 9.24
N HIS A 112 2.51 9.94 8.06
CA HIS A 112 1.41 9.99 7.11
C HIS A 112 1.95 9.93 5.69
N HIS A 113 1.47 8.97 4.93
CA HIS A 113 1.74 8.93 3.50
C HIS A 113 0.45 8.63 2.75
N GLU A 114 0.27 9.35 1.67
CA GLU A 114 -0.87 9.23 0.78
C GLU A 114 -0.45 9.62 -0.63
N GLY A 115 -0.92 8.88 -1.61
CA GLY A 115 -0.67 9.20 -3.02
C GLY A 115 -1.45 8.33 -3.96
N ASN A 116 -1.56 8.80 -5.20
CA ASN A 116 -2.07 8.00 -6.29
C ASN A 116 -1.16 6.78 -6.48
N TRP A 117 -1.74 5.58 -6.53
CA TRP A 117 -1.00 4.35 -6.74
C TRP A 117 -0.11 4.43 -7.99
N ARG A 118 -0.61 5.06 -9.03
CA ARG A 118 0.10 5.25 -10.29
C ARG A 118 1.41 6.02 -10.17
N ASP A 119 1.55 6.89 -9.19
CA ASP A 119 2.67 7.83 -9.10
C ASP A 119 3.55 7.64 -7.85
N ILE A 120 2.99 7.11 -6.75
CA ILE A 120 3.69 7.09 -5.46
C ILE A 120 4.93 6.17 -5.49
N PHE A 121 4.86 5.04 -6.17
CA PHE A 121 5.98 4.10 -6.26
C PHE A 121 7.15 4.64 -7.05
N GLN A 122 6.90 5.49 -8.03
CA GLN A 122 7.94 6.22 -8.75
C GLN A 122 8.74 7.15 -7.83
N ASN A 123 8.07 7.80 -6.88
CA ASN A 123 8.73 8.64 -5.89
C ASN A 123 9.45 7.80 -4.84
N TRP A 124 8.90 6.67 -4.46
CA TRP A 124 9.50 5.76 -3.49
C TRP A 124 10.73 5.00 -4.03
N GLU A 125 10.88 4.87 -5.34
CA GLU A 125 12.17 4.44 -5.94
C GLU A 125 13.30 5.37 -5.48
N GLY A 126 13.12 6.69 -5.59
CA GLY A 126 14.09 7.66 -5.11
C GLY A 126 14.33 7.61 -3.60
N LEU A 127 13.27 7.37 -2.80
CA LEU A 127 13.39 7.15 -1.37
C LEU A 127 14.25 5.91 -1.04
N SER A 128 14.07 4.83 -1.78
CA SER A 128 14.76 3.56 -1.56
C SER A 128 16.26 3.64 -1.80
N ILE A 129 16.73 4.59 -2.62
CA ILE A 129 18.17 4.85 -2.80
C ILE A 129 18.79 5.40 -1.49
N SER A 130 18.09 6.27 -0.78
CA SER A 130 18.57 6.84 0.48
C SER A 130 18.24 6.01 1.70
N PHE A 131 17.20 5.17 1.62
CA PHE A 131 16.77 4.30 2.73
C PHE A 131 16.36 2.92 2.23
N PRO A 132 17.33 2.05 1.89
CA PRO A 132 17.06 0.71 1.34
C PRO A 132 16.25 -0.21 2.26
N TYR A 133 16.31 -0.01 3.56
CA TYR A 133 15.53 -0.79 4.55
C TYR A 133 14.01 -0.65 4.37
N ALA A 134 13.54 0.37 3.65
CA ALA A 134 12.13 0.53 3.30
C ALA A 134 11.68 -0.33 2.10
N LEU A 135 12.62 -0.90 1.32
CA LEU A 135 12.29 -1.68 0.11
C LEU A 135 11.30 -2.82 0.36
N PRO A 136 11.48 -3.69 1.39
CA PRO A 136 10.52 -4.75 1.67
C PRO A 136 9.10 -4.20 1.90
N SER A 137 8.99 -3.08 2.62
CA SER A 137 7.69 -2.45 2.91
C SER A 137 7.04 -1.86 1.66
N ILE A 138 7.82 -1.21 0.81
CA ILE A 138 7.35 -0.61 -0.44
C ILE A 138 6.90 -1.70 -1.42
N ILE A 139 7.69 -2.76 -1.59
CA ILE A 139 7.34 -3.92 -2.44
C ILE A 139 6.06 -4.59 -1.92
N SER A 140 5.97 -4.83 -0.61
CA SER A 140 4.80 -5.45 0.00
C SER A 140 3.53 -4.60 -0.20
N LYS A 141 3.61 -3.28 -0.05
CA LYS A 141 2.49 -2.38 -0.34
C LYS A 141 2.06 -2.44 -1.81
N PHE A 142 3.02 -2.53 -2.73
CA PHE A 142 2.72 -2.67 -4.15
C PHE A 142 1.95 -3.98 -4.42
N LEU A 143 2.51 -5.10 -3.99
CA LEU A 143 1.95 -6.43 -4.24
C LEU A 143 0.57 -6.60 -3.60
N ASN A 144 0.41 -6.13 -2.36
CA ASN A 144 -0.84 -6.25 -1.60
C ASN A 144 -1.95 -5.33 -2.13
N ALA A 145 -1.60 -4.23 -2.78
CA ALA A 145 -2.56 -3.34 -3.43
C ALA A 145 -3.12 -3.91 -4.73
N CYS A 146 -2.40 -4.80 -5.41
CA CYS A 146 -2.89 -5.43 -6.64
C CYS A 146 -4.08 -6.34 -6.35
N THR A 147 -5.10 -6.27 -7.20
CA THR A 147 -6.28 -7.14 -7.16
C THR A 147 -5.94 -8.58 -7.57
N GLN A 148 -6.92 -9.48 -7.51
CA GLN A 148 -6.75 -10.88 -7.95
C GLN A 148 -6.59 -11.01 -9.47
N ASP A 149 -7.04 -10.03 -10.21
CA ASP A 149 -6.92 -9.92 -11.68
C ASP A 149 -5.77 -9.00 -12.14
N GLY A 150 -4.87 -8.59 -11.22
CA GLY A 150 -3.64 -7.88 -11.53
C GLY A 150 -3.76 -6.38 -11.74
N TYR A 151 -4.94 -5.80 -11.46
CA TYR A 151 -5.17 -4.36 -11.52
C TYR A 151 -4.88 -3.68 -10.17
N ASN A 152 -4.91 -2.37 -10.16
CA ASN A 152 -4.56 -1.59 -8.99
C ASN A 152 -5.59 -0.52 -8.67
N PRO A 153 -5.85 -0.27 -7.38
CA PRO A 153 -6.78 0.78 -6.96
C PRO A 153 -6.17 2.17 -7.19
N TYR A 154 -7.02 3.17 -7.04
CA TYR A 154 -6.64 4.56 -7.27
C TYR A 154 -5.57 5.05 -6.28
N ARG A 155 -5.69 4.71 -4.99
CA ARG A 155 -4.94 5.35 -3.91
C ARG A 155 -4.25 4.36 -2.99
N ILE A 156 -3.04 4.73 -2.59
CA ILE A 156 -2.29 4.12 -1.49
C ILE A 156 -2.18 5.14 -0.36
N ASN A 157 -2.40 4.70 0.86
CA ASN A 157 -2.18 5.47 2.07
C ASN A 157 -1.55 4.62 3.18
N LYS A 158 -1.38 5.21 4.36
CA LYS A 158 -0.82 4.53 5.52
C LYS A 158 -1.66 3.30 5.92
N GLU A 159 -2.97 3.45 5.89
CA GLU A 159 -3.92 2.41 6.26
C GLU A 159 -4.19 1.37 5.15
N GLY A 160 -3.44 1.41 4.06
CA GLY A 160 -3.52 0.43 2.98
C GLY A 160 -3.93 1.04 1.65
N ILE A 161 -5.06 0.61 1.11
CA ILE A 161 -5.60 1.05 -0.18
C ILE A 161 -6.89 1.82 0.00
N ASP A 162 -7.18 2.65 -1.01
CA ASP A 162 -8.46 3.33 -1.13
C ASP A 162 -8.81 3.52 -2.62
N TRP A 163 -10.05 3.93 -2.88
CA TRP A 163 -10.56 4.18 -4.22
C TRP A 163 -11.47 5.40 -4.24
N GLU A 164 -11.70 5.94 -5.42
CA GLU A 164 -12.69 6.98 -5.62
C GLU A 164 -14.06 6.39 -5.92
N VAL A 165 -15.08 7.02 -5.35
CA VAL A 165 -16.47 6.81 -5.74
C VAL A 165 -16.81 7.90 -6.75
N VAL A 166 -17.35 7.52 -7.89
CA VAL A 166 -17.74 8.49 -8.91
C VAL A 166 -18.80 9.43 -8.35
N ASP A 167 -18.49 10.71 -8.36
CA ASP A 167 -19.43 11.78 -8.04
C ASP A 167 -19.95 12.36 -9.36
N VAL A 168 -21.26 12.31 -9.55
CA VAL A 168 -21.92 12.76 -10.78
C VAL A 168 -21.78 14.28 -10.96
N ASP A 169 -21.61 15.01 -9.84
CA ASP A 169 -21.47 16.46 -9.83
C ASP A 169 -20.02 16.93 -9.98
N ASP A 170 -19.03 16.01 -9.87
CA ASP A 170 -17.62 16.28 -10.09
C ASP A 170 -17.15 15.72 -11.44
N THR A 171 -16.95 16.62 -12.40
CA THR A 171 -16.45 16.27 -13.74
C THR A 171 -15.06 15.65 -13.76
N TRP A 172 -14.33 15.72 -12.65
CA TRP A 172 -12.98 15.16 -12.47
C TRP A 172 -12.95 13.87 -11.67
N SER A 173 -14.10 13.41 -11.19
CA SER A 173 -14.25 12.15 -10.50
C SER A 173 -14.06 10.98 -11.50
N HIS A 174 -13.13 10.10 -11.24
CA HIS A 174 -12.82 8.98 -12.10
C HIS A 174 -12.73 7.67 -11.34
N ILE A 175 -13.21 6.61 -11.96
CA ILE A 175 -12.87 5.25 -11.56
C ILE A 175 -11.45 4.96 -12.04
N GLY A 176 -10.51 4.80 -11.10
CA GLY A 176 -9.13 4.47 -11.40
C GLY A 176 -8.85 2.98 -11.18
N TYR A 177 -8.67 2.24 -12.26
CA TYR A 177 -8.35 0.82 -12.25
C TYR A 177 -7.25 0.55 -13.29
N TRP A 178 -6.02 0.44 -12.81
CA TRP A 178 -4.85 0.56 -13.64
C TRP A 178 -4.11 -0.77 -13.79
N ASN A 179 -3.73 -1.05 -15.02
CA ASN A 179 -2.80 -2.13 -15.38
C ASN A 179 -1.85 -1.58 -16.44
N ASP A 180 -0.97 -0.66 -16.06
CA ASP A 180 -0.10 0.02 -17.02
C ASP A 180 1.39 -0.03 -16.60
N HIS A 181 2.15 0.96 -17.00
CA HIS A 181 3.61 1.03 -16.85
C HIS A 181 4.15 0.96 -15.40
N GLN A 182 3.31 0.98 -14.36
CA GLN A 182 3.78 0.93 -12.96
C GLN A 182 4.48 -0.37 -12.61
N ILE A 183 4.25 -1.44 -13.37
CA ILE A 183 5.02 -2.68 -13.24
C ILE A 183 6.52 -2.46 -13.39
N ILE A 184 6.94 -1.43 -14.17
CA ILE A 184 8.34 -1.04 -14.31
C ILE A 184 8.93 -0.61 -12.97
N TYR A 185 8.15 0.09 -12.13
CA TYR A 185 8.62 0.50 -10.81
C TYR A 185 8.72 -0.69 -9.86
N LEU A 186 7.80 -1.65 -9.94
CA LEU A 186 7.93 -2.90 -9.20
C LEU A 186 9.20 -3.65 -9.59
N LEU A 187 9.49 -3.77 -10.89
CA LEU A 187 10.71 -4.42 -11.38
C LEU A 187 11.96 -3.73 -10.82
N LYS A 188 12.06 -2.42 -10.93
CA LYS A 188 13.19 -1.65 -10.38
C LYS A 188 13.36 -1.83 -8.87
N LEU A 189 12.27 -1.84 -8.11
CA LEU A 189 12.31 -2.07 -6.66
C LEU A 189 12.77 -3.49 -6.33
N LEU A 190 12.35 -4.49 -7.11
CA LEU A 190 12.80 -5.87 -6.96
C LEU A 190 14.29 -6.04 -7.32
N GLU A 191 14.75 -5.40 -8.40
CA GLU A 191 16.18 -5.38 -8.77
C GLU A 191 17.02 -4.74 -7.66
N MET A 192 16.62 -3.56 -7.15
CA MET A 192 17.31 -2.91 -6.03
C MET A 192 17.33 -3.82 -4.78
N GLN A 193 16.22 -4.47 -4.46
CA GLN A 193 16.13 -5.39 -3.32
C GLN A 193 17.04 -6.60 -3.51
N TRP A 194 17.11 -7.14 -4.73
CA TRP A 194 17.98 -8.25 -5.07
C TRP A 194 19.47 -7.88 -4.89
N ASP A 195 19.87 -6.71 -5.36
CA ASP A 195 21.26 -6.25 -5.28
C ASP A 195 21.70 -5.95 -3.84
N ILE A 196 20.79 -5.47 -2.99
CA ILE A 196 21.12 -5.06 -1.62
C ILE A 196 20.99 -6.22 -0.64
N LYS A 197 19.86 -6.94 -0.67
CA LYS A 197 19.54 -8.04 0.25
C LYS A 197 18.52 -8.99 -0.38
N PRO A 198 18.97 -10.01 -1.13
CA PRO A 198 18.09 -10.92 -1.86
C PRO A 198 17.20 -11.78 -0.96
N ASP A 199 17.56 -11.96 0.32
CA ASP A 199 16.86 -12.84 1.27
C ASP A 199 15.36 -12.55 1.33
N PHE A 200 14.95 -11.27 1.31
CA PHE A 200 13.54 -10.93 1.33
C PHE A 200 12.76 -11.57 0.16
N ILE A 201 13.33 -11.56 -1.04
CA ILE A 201 12.69 -12.15 -2.22
C ILE A 201 12.73 -13.66 -2.11
N LEU A 202 13.89 -14.25 -1.82
CA LEU A 202 14.09 -15.71 -1.76
C LEU A 202 13.21 -16.36 -0.68
N ASP A 203 13.15 -15.78 0.50
CA ASP A 203 12.38 -16.30 1.63
C ASP A 203 10.87 -16.17 1.42
N ASN A 204 10.42 -15.15 0.69
CA ASN A 204 8.99 -14.86 0.52
C ASN A 204 8.42 -15.26 -0.84
N LEU A 205 9.24 -15.79 -1.76
CA LEU A 205 8.78 -16.18 -3.09
C LEU A 205 7.63 -17.17 -3.04
N ASN A 206 7.72 -18.17 -2.15
CA ASN A 206 6.73 -19.25 -1.97
C ASN A 206 5.97 -19.16 -0.64
N ASN A 207 6.18 -18.11 0.17
CA ASN A 207 5.47 -17.94 1.42
C ASN A 207 4.16 -17.18 1.17
N SER A 208 3.03 -17.73 1.63
CA SER A 208 1.70 -17.14 1.50
C SER A 208 1.50 -16.02 2.53
N ILE A 209 2.16 -14.91 2.35
CA ILE A 209 2.10 -13.74 3.24
C ILE A 209 1.59 -12.46 2.55
N PHE A 210 1.37 -12.51 1.26
CA PHE A 210 0.81 -11.38 0.50
C PHE A 210 -0.70 -11.49 0.38
N SER A 211 -1.36 -10.39 0.10
CA SER A 211 -2.81 -10.30 -0.07
C SER A 211 -3.17 -9.73 -1.43
N SER A 212 -4.47 -9.69 -1.72
CA SER A 212 -5.00 -8.99 -2.89
C SER A 212 -6.08 -8.01 -2.45
N SER A 213 -6.12 -6.85 -3.10
CA SER A 213 -7.19 -5.89 -2.86
C SER A 213 -8.51 -6.36 -3.47
N ASN A 214 -9.61 -5.98 -2.82
CA ASN A 214 -10.97 -6.25 -3.26
C ASN A 214 -11.66 -4.91 -3.55
N VAL A 215 -11.32 -4.32 -4.69
CA VAL A 215 -11.87 -3.02 -5.09
C VAL A 215 -13.26 -3.17 -5.73
N PRO A 216 -14.17 -2.22 -5.54
CA PRO A 216 -15.51 -2.26 -6.12
C PRO A 216 -15.54 -1.81 -7.59
N TYR A 217 -14.46 -2.06 -8.31
CA TYR A 217 -14.40 -1.81 -9.75
C TYR A 217 -14.53 -3.13 -10.49
N LYS A 218 -15.43 -3.18 -11.45
CA LYS A 218 -15.69 -4.37 -12.28
C LYS A 218 -15.49 -4.04 -13.74
N ILE A 219 -14.75 -4.89 -14.43
CA ILE A 219 -14.60 -4.79 -15.88
C ILE A 219 -15.90 -5.27 -16.51
N LYS A 220 -16.44 -4.51 -17.46
CA LYS A 220 -17.62 -4.87 -18.23
C LYS A 220 -17.35 -6.07 -19.13
N THR A 221 -18.39 -6.74 -19.56
CA THR A 221 -18.27 -7.86 -20.49
C THR A 221 -17.76 -7.41 -21.86
N ASP A 222 -17.11 -8.30 -22.61
CA ASP A 222 -16.56 -8.01 -23.93
C ASP A 222 -17.62 -7.39 -24.87
N LYS A 223 -18.86 -7.87 -24.77
CA LYS A 223 -20.00 -7.35 -25.58
C LYS A 223 -20.33 -5.90 -25.26
N GLU A 224 -20.25 -5.52 -24.00
CA GLU A 224 -20.46 -4.14 -23.55
C GLU A 224 -19.29 -3.25 -23.93
N ILE A 225 -18.05 -3.74 -23.78
CA ILE A 225 -16.84 -3.02 -24.16
C ILE A 225 -16.79 -2.77 -25.66
N ILE A 226 -17.13 -3.76 -26.49
CA ILE A 226 -17.20 -3.59 -27.95
C ILE A 226 -18.27 -2.55 -28.35
N LYS A 227 -19.36 -2.50 -27.60
CA LYS A 227 -20.43 -1.53 -27.86
C LYS A 227 -20.06 -0.10 -27.46
N ASN A 228 -19.32 0.06 -26.32
CA ASN A 228 -18.84 1.36 -25.85
C ASN A 228 -17.42 1.22 -25.25
N PRO A 229 -16.38 1.32 -26.09
CA PRO A 229 -14.99 1.13 -25.63
C PRO A 229 -14.46 2.24 -24.74
N LYS A 230 -15.22 3.32 -24.51
CA LYS A 230 -14.84 4.39 -23.59
C LYS A 230 -15.27 4.11 -22.14
N GLU A 231 -16.21 3.19 -21.94
CA GLU A 231 -16.75 2.85 -20.61
C GLU A 231 -16.54 1.37 -20.33
N THR A 232 -15.31 1.00 -20.02
CA THR A 232 -14.89 -0.39 -19.83
C THR A 232 -15.11 -0.92 -18.41
N ILE A 233 -15.35 -0.03 -17.45
CA ILE A 233 -15.43 -0.34 -16.02
C ILE A 233 -16.77 0.20 -15.47
N PHE A 234 -17.31 -0.46 -14.46
CA PHE A 234 -18.40 0.07 -13.64
C PHE A 234 -18.07 -0.06 -12.15
N PHE A 235 -18.74 0.77 -11.34
CA PHE A 235 -18.58 0.78 -9.89
C PHE A 235 -19.66 -0.10 -9.24
N ASP A 236 -19.25 -1.06 -8.42
CA ASP A 236 -20.12 -1.96 -7.66
C ASP A 236 -20.44 -1.33 -6.30
N HIS A 237 -21.56 -0.58 -6.25
CA HIS A 237 -21.99 0.11 -5.04
C HIS A 237 -22.36 -0.86 -3.89
N ASP A 238 -22.87 -2.05 -4.21
CA ASP A 238 -23.23 -3.03 -3.18
C ASP A 238 -21.98 -3.59 -2.50
N LEU A 239 -20.97 -3.95 -3.27
CA LEU A 239 -19.68 -4.37 -2.74
C LEU A 239 -19.01 -3.25 -1.93
N HIS A 240 -19.04 -2.02 -2.43
CA HIS A 240 -18.52 -0.85 -1.72
C HIS A 240 -19.15 -0.70 -0.33
N ASN A 241 -20.47 -0.70 -0.26
CA ASN A 241 -21.21 -0.56 0.99
C ASN A 241 -20.94 -1.72 1.96
N LEU A 242 -20.85 -2.94 1.44
CA LEU A 242 -20.49 -4.13 2.24
C LEU A 242 -19.11 -4.00 2.85
N ILE A 243 -18.12 -3.52 2.08
CA ILE A 243 -16.76 -3.31 2.58
C ILE A 243 -16.75 -2.23 3.68
N LEU A 244 -17.45 -1.10 3.46
CA LEU A 244 -17.53 -0.04 4.47
C LEU A 244 -18.11 -0.53 5.79
N GLN A 245 -19.17 -1.32 5.76
CA GLN A 245 -19.75 -1.93 6.96
C GLN A 245 -18.76 -2.86 7.67
N LYS A 246 -18.00 -3.64 6.92
CA LYS A 246 -16.98 -4.54 7.48
C LYS A 246 -15.81 -3.80 8.14
N ILE A 247 -15.44 -2.61 7.68
CA ILE A 247 -14.34 -1.84 8.26
C ILE A 247 -14.53 -1.59 9.75
N GLU A 248 -15.75 -1.37 10.23
CA GLU A 248 -16.04 -1.10 11.65
C GLU A 248 -15.65 -2.27 12.57
N THR A 249 -15.80 -3.49 12.10
CA THR A 249 -15.56 -4.71 12.88
C THR A 249 -14.25 -5.40 12.58
N PHE A 250 -13.79 -5.30 11.35
CA PHE A 250 -12.59 -5.98 10.86
C PHE A 250 -11.34 -5.07 10.83
N GLY A 251 -11.54 -3.79 10.55
CA GLY A 251 -10.49 -2.82 10.23
C GLY A 251 -10.36 -2.61 8.72
N THR A 252 -9.42 -1.77 8.30
CA THR A 252 -9.26 -1.38 6.88
C THR A 252 -8.84 -2.53 5.98
N ASP A 253 -8.34 -3.63 6.53
CA ASP A 253 -8.13 -4.89 5.80
C ASP A 253 -9.42 -5.50 5.23
N ALA A 254 -10.60 -5.01 5.62
CA ALA A 254 -11.87 -5.32 4.95
C ALA A 254 -11.85 -4.97 3.46
N ARG A 255 -10.91 -4.11 3.02
CA ARG A 255 -10.67 -3.77 1.61
C ARG A 255 -9.84 -4.82 0.85
N LEU A 256 -9.37 -5.85 1.54
CA LEU A 256 -8.66 -6.98 0.94
C LEU A 256 -9.64 -8.13 0.66
N VAL A 257 -9.18 -9.11 -0.11
CA VAL A 257 -9.95 -10.35 -0.32
C VAL A 257 -10.00 -11.14 0.99
N ILE A 258 -11.21 -11.39 1.47
CA ILE A 258 -11.48 -12.14 2.70
C ILE A 258 -12.16 -13.46 2.34
N LYS A 259 -11.65 -14.56 2.88
CA LYS A 259 -12.26 -15.88 2.84
C LYS A 259 -12.36 -16.43 4.27
N ASP A 260 -13.48 -17.00 4.63
CA ASP A 260 -13.69 -17.60 5.96
C ASP A 260 -13.35 -16.65 7.13
N GLU A 261 -13.75 -15.37 7.03
CA GLU A 261 -13.47 -14.30 8.00
C GLU A 261 -11.98 -14.02 8.27
N GLU A 262 -11.09 -14.40 7.35
CA GLU A 262 -9.66 -14.12 7.37
C GLU A 262 -9.21 -13.50 6.05
N VAL A 263 -8.14 -12.70 6.09
CA VAL A 263 -7.51 -12.21 4.86
C VAL A 263 -6.96 -13.38 4.08
N PHE A 264 -7.31 -13.47 2.80
CA PHE A 264 -6.80 -14.52 1.92
C PHE A 264 -5.36 -14.20 1.50
N HIS A 265 -4.43 -15.08 1.85
CA HIS A 265 -3.02 -14.90 1.56
C HIS A 265 -2.58 -15.72 0.35
N VAL A 266 -1.67 -15.15 -0.41
CA VAL A 266 -1.03 -15.71 -1.60
C VAL A 266 0.48 -15.52 -1.53
N THR A 267 1.21 -16.20 -2.38
CA THR A 267 2.66 -16.11 -2.48
C THR A 267 3.10 -14.92 -3.35
N MET A 268 4.37 -14.52 -3.23
CA MET A 268 4.94 -13.49 -4.11
C MET A 268 4.89 -13.93 -5.57
N ILE A 269 5.23 -15.18 -5.87
CA ILE A 269 5.22 -15.69 -7.24
C ILE A 269 3.83 -15.67 -7.87
N GLU A 270 2.78 -15.98 -7.11
CA GLU A 270 1.39 -15.87 -7.59
C GLU A 270 1.05 -14.42 -7.94
N LYS A 271 1.46 -13.45 -7.10
CA LYS A 271 1.24 -12.02 -7.39
C LYS A 271 1.96 -11.57 -8.66
N LEU A 272 3.24 -11.96 -8.81
CA LEU A 272 4.04 -11.60 -9.98
C LEU A 272 3.46 -12.20 -11.27
N LEU A 273 3.05 -13.46 -11.23
CA LEU A 273 2.44 -14.14 -12.37
C LEU A 273 1.10 -13.49 -12.78
N VAL A 274 0.27 -13.13 -11.82
CA VAL A 274 -1.00 -12.45 -12.10
C VAL A 274 -0.76 -11.09 -12.77
N ILE A 275 0.16 -10.30 -12.24
CA ILE A 275 0.50 -8.97 -12.80
C ILE A 275 1.04 -9.12 -14.24
N GLU A 276 1.90 -10.10 -14.48
CA GLU A 276 2.47 -10.36 -15.80
C GLU A 276 1.42 -10.86 -16.80
N LEU A 277 0.59 -11.82 -16.39
CA LEU A 277 -0.48 -12.35 -17.25
C LEU A 277 -1.49 -11.27 -17.64
N THR A 278 -1.86 -10.39 -16.72
CA THR A 278 -2.76 -9.27 -17.01
C THR A 278 -2.14 -8.28 -18.01
N LYS A 279 -0.80 -8.20 -18.06
CA LYS A 279 -0.09 -7.33 -19.01
C LYS A 279 -0.07 -7.91 -20.42
N ILE A 280 -0.14 -9.21 -20.55
CA ILE A 280 -0.10 -9.94 -21.83
C ILE A 280 -1.51 -10.06 -22.46
N SER A 281 -2.55 -10.12 -21.64
CA SER A 281 -3.93 -10.22 -22.08
C SER A 281 -4.49 -8.89 -22.55
#